data_8c103547235cbde00d1253bcffad3c47
#
_entry.id   8c103547235cbde00d1253bcffad3c47
#
_cell.length_a   1.000
_cell.length_b   1.000
_cell.length_c   1.000
_cell.angle_alpha   90.00
_cell.angle_beta   90.00
_cell.angle_gamma   90.00
#
_symmetry.space_group_name_H-M   'P 1'
#
loop_
_entity.id
_entity.type
_entity.pdbx_description
1 polymer ?
#
loop_
_entity_poly.entity_id
_entity_poly.type
_entity_poly.pdbx_seq_one_letter_code
_entity_poly.pdbx_strand_id
1 'polypeptide(L)'
;MHKNDFFYQEIFPLSDDTTEYYLLTDKYVSTFTIDGKEVLKIEPEALTLVSQQAFHDASFFLRPAHQQQIAAILQDPQASENDKYVALQLLRNSEISAKGILPNCQDTGTSTIVAKKGQYVWTDTDDVEALSRGIFNTFRQDNLRYSQNAALDMYNEVNTATNLPGQIDIFATTGAQYSFLFVNKGGGSANKAALYQETKAILEPEKLTAFLIEKMKSLGTAACPPYHIAFVIGGLSAEQTLKTAKLASTKYFDALPVSGNEYGQAFRDTHLEQRLLEASREFGLGAQFGGKYFAHDVRVIRLPRHGGSCPIGMAISCSSDRNIKAKINKQGIWLEKLERHPERYIPQAMRQHQEGQVVDIDLNRPMAEIQQELSRYPVSTRVSLNGPLIVARDIVHAKLKERLEQGEPLPQYMKDHPVYYAGPAKKPDEYVSGSMGPTTGGRMDSYVELFQSHGGSLVMLAKGNRSQQVTDACARHGGFYLGSIGGSAAILAQEYIESLECLEYPELGMEAVWKMNVKNFPAFILVDDKGHSFFDQIQMKACAGCQK
;
A
#
# COMPACT_ATOMS: atom_id res chain seq x y z
N MET A 1 -11.07 45.81 6.12
CA MET A 1 -9.58 45.76 6.14
C MET A 1 -9.05 46.38 4.86
N HIS A 2 -8.07 47.26 4.95
CA HIS A 2 -7.38 47.74 3.75
C HIS A 2 -6.61 46.56 3.15
N LYS A 3 -6.88 46.21 1.86
CA LYS A 3 -6.27 45.08 1.16
C LYS A 3 -4.73 45.11 1.06
N ASN A 4 -4.07 46.18 1.57
CA ASN A 4 -2.63 46.41 1.48
C ASN A 4 -1.90 46.30 2.84
N ASP A 5 -2.62 45.99 3.93
CA ASP A 5 -1.97 45.80 5.22
C ASP A 5 -1.37 44.39 5.31
N PHE A 6 -0.22 44.25 5.99
CA PHE A 6 0.36 42.94 6.23
C PHE A 6 -0.59 42.09 7.09
N PHE A 7 -0.94 40.94 6.53
CA PHE A 7 -1.75 39.93 7.22
C PHE A 7 -1.10 38.55 6.99
N TYR A 8 -0.78 37.87 8.07
CA TYR A 8 -0.28 36.50 7.99
C TYR A 8 -1.41 35.51 8.31
N GLN A 9 -1.57 34.52 7.47
CA GLN A 9 -2.45 33.40 7.69
C GLN A 9 -1.71 32.10 7.45
N GLU A 10 -1.84 31.18 8.38
CA GLU A 10 -1.33 29.84 8.22
C GLU A 10 -2.08 29.14 7.08
N ILE A 11 -1.33 28.47 6.16
CA ILE A 11 -1.94 27.77 5.02
C ILE A 11 -2.81 26.60 5.50
N PHE A 12 -2.33 25.85 6.51
CA PHE A 12 -3.00 24.69 7.06
C PHE A 12 -3.50 24.96 8.49
N PRO A 13 -4.64 25.66 8.67
CA PRO A 13 -5.19 25.95 9.98
C PRO A 13 -5.88 24.70 10.56
N LEU A 14 -5.09 23.79 11.10
CA LEU A 14 -5.60 22.56 11.73
C LEU A 14 -6.22 22.90 13.10
N SER A 15 -7.37 22.29 13.38
CA SER A 15 -7.92 22.28 14.75
C SER A 15 -7.08 21.39 15.68
N ASP A 16 -7.45 21.34 16.95
CA ASP A 16 -6.77 20.56 17.97
C ASP A 16 -6.63 19.09 17.59
N ASP A 17 -5.49 18.49 17.92
CA ASP A 17 -5.22 17.08 17.67
C ASP A 17 -5.98 16.20 18.66
N THR A 18 -6.97 15.47 18.15
CA THR A 18 -7.83 14.55 18.93
C THR A 18 -7.27 13.12 18.97
N THR A 19 -6.07 12.89 18.47
CA THR A 19 -5.43 11.56 18.45
C THR A 19 -5.22 11.05 19.87
N GLU A 20 -5.62 9.80 20.12
CA GLU A 20 -5.30 9.12 21.38
C GLU A 20 -3.85 8.66 21.39
N TYR A 21 -3.12 9.04 22.45
CA TYR A 21 -1.73 8.64 22.64
C TYR A 21 -1.56 7.80 23.90
N TYR A 22 -0.50 6.96 23.90
CA TYR A 22 0.03 6.33 25.10
C TYR A 22 1.44 6.85 25.37
N LEU A 23 1.80 6.90 26.64
CA LEU A 23 3.17 7.26 27.06
C LEU A 23 4.09 6.06 26.81
N LEU A 24 5.08 6.23 25.94
CA LEU A 24 6.12 5.23 25.72
C LEU A 24 7.12 5.24 26.88
N THR A 25 7.61 6.42 27.24
CA THR A 25 8.50 6.64 28.38
C THR A 25 8.56 8.14 28.74
N ASP A 26 8.82 8.43 30.00
CA ASP A 26 9.12 9.77 30.52
C ASP A 26 10.63 10.08 30.57
N LYS A 27 11.47 9.11 30.17
CA LYS A 27 12.93 9.27 30.11
C LYS A 27 13.34 10.07 28.88
N TYR A 28 14.60 10.52 28.88
CA TYR A 28 15.27 11.21 27.76
C TYR A 28 14.71 12.61 27.44
N VAL A 29 13.91 13.18 28.34
CA VAL A 29 13.41 14.54 28.25
C VAL A 29 13.67 15.28 29.55
N SER A 30 14.01 16.56 29.43
CA SER A 30 14.16 17.47 30.58
C SER A 30 13.83 18.90 30.13
N THR A 31 13.72 19.82 31.05
CA THR A 31 13.52 21.23 30.73
C THR A 31 14.54 22.11 31.43
N PHE A 32 14.86 23.22 30.81
CA PHE A 32 15.67 24.29 31.41
C PHE A 32 15.12 25.65 30.97
N THR A 33 15.55 26.73 31.63
CA THR A 33 15.03 28.06 31.34
C THR A 33 16.11 28.94 30.73
N ILE A 34 15.81 29.63 29.63
CA ILE A 34 16.63 30.66 29.02
C ILE A 34 15.75 31.91 28.86
N ASP A 35 16.21 33.04 29.37
CA ASP A 35 15.52 34.33 29.31
C ASP A 35 14.04 34.25 29.73
N GLY A 36 13.76 33.50 30.79
CA GLY A 36 12.41 33.31 31.32
C GLY A 36 11.52 32.37 30.50
N LYS A 37 12.04 31.73 29.45
CA LYS A 37 11.31 30.76 28.61
C LYS A 37 11.77 29.34 28.91
N GLU A 38 10.80 28.46 29.13
CA GLU A 38 11.05 27.01 29.28
C GLU A 38 11.43 26.38 27.93
N VAL A 39 12.57 25.71 27.89
CA VAL A 39 13.10 25.01 26.72
C VAL A 39 13.07 23.50 27.01
N LEU A 40 12.48 22.73 26.13
CA LEU A 40 12.50 21.28 26.18
C LEU A 40 13.84 20.76 25.63
N LYS A 41 14.60 20.06 26.47
CA LYS A 41 15.79 19.31 26.05
C LYS A 41 15.41 17.86 25.79
N ILE A 42 15.79 17.36 24.63
CA ILE A 42 15.56 15.98 24.18
C ILE A 42 16.91 15.32 23.95
N GLU A 43 17.15 14.21 24.64
CA GLU A 43 18.37 13.42 24.44
C GLU A 43 18.30 12.64 23.11
N PRO A 44 19.46 12.34 22.47
CA PRO A 44 19.51 11.62 21.18
C PRO A 44 18.75 10.29 21.18
N GLU A 45 18.80 9.57 22.30
CA GLU A 45 18.12 8.28 22.49
C GLU A 45 16.61 8.38 22.33
N ALA A 46 16.01 9.53 22.69
CA ALA A 46 14.58 9.75 22.52
C ALA A 46 14.16 9.74 21.04
N LEU A 47 14.96 10.36 20.16
CA LEU A 47 14.69 10.40 18.71
C LEU A 47 14.86 9.02 18.09
N THR A 48 15.89 8.29 18.49
CA THR A 48 16.10 6.91 18.05
C THR A 48 14.96 6.00 18.51
N LEU A 49 14.55 6.11 19.78
CA LEU A 49 13.51 5.28 20.37
C LEU A 49 12.12 5.54 19.75
N VAL A 50 11.74 6.84 19.59
CA VAL A 50 10.44 7.16 18.99
C VAL A 50 10.35 6.68 17.54
N SER A 51 11.42 6.82 16.77
CA SER A 51 11.48 6.34 15.39
C SER A 51 11.40 4.81 15.32
N GLN A 52 12.18 4.12 16.16
CA GLN A 52 12.20 2.67 16.23
C GLN A 52 10.82 2.10 16.58
N GLN A 53 10.21 2.58 17.66
CA GLN A 53 8.91 2.08 18.12
C GLN A 53 7.78 2.46 17.15
N ALA A 54 7.81 3.65 16.57
CA ALA A 54 6.80 4.07 15.61
C ALA A 54 6.80 3.20 14.35
N PHE A 55 7.95 2.88 13.79
CA PHE A 55 8.04 2.01 12.63
C PHE A 55 7.75 0.54 12.95
N HIS A 56 8.09 0.08 14.17
CA HIS A 56 7.62 -1.22 14.67
C HIS A 56 6.09 -1.24 14.70
N ASP A 57 5.47 -0.33 15.45
CA ASP A 57 4.02 -0.31 15.63
C ASP A 57 3.30 -0.18 14.27
N ALA A 58 3.74 0.71 13.38
CA ALA A 58 3.15 0.87 12.05
C ALA A 58 3.33 -0.36 11.13
N SER A 59 4.30 -1.22 11.38
CA SER A 59 4.51 -2.44 10.58
C SER A 59 3.59 -3.59 10.99
N PHE A 60 3.12 -3.60 12.24
CA PHE A 60 2.35 -4.69 12.81
C PHE A 60 0.91 -4.34 13.17
N PHE A 61 0.62 -3.07 13.44
CA PHE A 61 -0.69 -2.61 13.88
C PHE A 61 -1.26 -1.56 12.92
N LEU A 62 -2.58 -1.49 12.85
CA LEU A 62 -3.30 -0.50 12.05
C LEU A 62 -4.18 0.36 12.96
N ARG A 63 -4.63 1.52 12.45
CA ARG A 63 -5.54 2.40 13.18
C ARG A 63 -6.90 1.74 13.44
N PRO A 64 -7.51 1.94 14.62
CA PRO A 64 -8.86 1.43 14.91
C PRO A 64 -9.90 1.83 13.86
N ALA A 65 -9.90 3.09 13.41
CA ALA A 65 -10.82 3.58 12.40
C ALA A 65 -10.68 2.85 11.05
N HIS A 66 -9.46 2.50 10.65
CA HIS A 66 -9.22 1.70 9.44
C HIS A 66 -9.78 0.28 9.59
N GLN A 67 -9.56 -0.37 10.74
CA GLN A 67 -10.11 -1.70 11.04
C GLN A 67 -11.65 -1.69 11.04
N GLN A 68 -12.27 -0.64 11.60
CA GLN A 68 -13.71 -0.46 11.57
C GLN A 68 -14.28 -0.32 10.15
N GLN A 69 -13.58 0.42 9.27
CA GLN A 69 -13.98 0.55 7.87
C GLN A 69 -13.94 -0.80 7.13
N ILE A 70 -12.92 -1.63 7.38
CA ILE A 70 -12.85 -2.99 6.83
C ILE A 70 -13.98 -3.86 7.39
N ALA A 71 -14.23 -3.82 8.69
CA ALA A 71 -15.29 -4.58 9.34
C ALA A 71 -16.70 -4.20 8.84
N ALA A 72 -16.93 -2.93 8.52
CA ALA A 72 -18.19 -2.46 7.97
C ALA A 72 -18.55 -3.14 6.64
N ILE A 73 -17.55 -3.55 5.84
CA ILE A 73 -17.78 -4.30 4.60
C ILE A 73 -18.46 -5.63 4.87
N LEU A 74 -18.09 -6.31 5.95
CA LEU A 74 -18.67 -7.61 6.33
C LEU A 74 -20.15 -7.52 6.69
N GLN A 75 -20.57 -6.35 7.19
CA GLN A 75 -21.94 -6.11 7.65
C GLN A 75 -22.84 -5.51 6.58
N ASP A 76 -22.27 -5.07 5.44
CA ASP A 76 -23.05 -4.46 4.37
C ASP A 76 -23.75 -5.54 3.52
N PRO A 77 -25.10 -5.58 3.50
CA PRO A 77 -25.84 -6.54 2.68
C PRO A 77 -25.65 -6.35 1.17
N GLN A 78 -25.19 -5.16 0.74
CA GLN A 78 -24.92 -4.84 -0.66
C GLN A 78 -23.49 -5.11 -1.08
N ALA A 79 -22.59 -5.48 -0.14
CA ALA A 79 -21.23 -5.87 -0.48
C ALA A 79 -21.24 -7.19 -1.25
N SER A 80 -20.39 -7.29 -2.28
CA SER A 80 -20.20 -8.55 -3.01
C SER A 80 -19.55 -9.60 -2.09
N GLU A 81 -19.76 -10.90 -2.42
CA GLU A 81 -19.08 -11.97 -1.70
C GLU A 81 -17.55 -11.84 -1.78
N ASN A 82 -17.03 -11.34 -2.90
CA ASN A 82 -15.60 -11.07 -3.05
C ASN A 82 -15.14 -9.90 -2.17
N ASP A 83 -15.92 -8.81 -2.06
CA ASP A 83 -15.62 -7.71 -1.13
C ASP A 83 -15.54 -8.22 0.31
N LYS A 84 -16.55 -8.99 0.75
CA LYS A 84 -16.60 -9.57 2.11
C LYS A 84 -15.44 -10.52 2.36
N TYR A 85 -15.14 -11.38 1.38
CA TYR A 85 -14.04 -12.33 1.51
C TYR A 85 -12.69 -11.61 1.67
N VAL A 86 -12.40 -10.63 0.82
CA VAL A 86 -11.16 -9.83 0.94
C VAL A 86 -11.12 -9.08 2.28
N ALA A 87 -12.23 -8.47 2.71
CA ALA A 87 -12.31 -7.78 3.99
C ALA A 87 -12.01 -8.73 5.17
N LEU A 88 -12.57 -9.93 5.16
CA LEU A 88 -12.29 -10.96 6.17
C LEU A 88 -10.81 -11.34 6.19
N GLN A 89 -10.20 -11.57 5.01
CA GLN A 89 -8.78 -11.90 4.92
C GLN A 89 -7.89 -10.76 5.43
N LEU A 90 -8.24 -9.49 5.20
CA LEU A 90 -7.51 -8.33 5.71
C LEU A 90 -7.60 -8.23 7.25
N LEU A 91 -8.76 -8.50 7.85
CA LEU A 91 -8.92 -8.51 9.32
C LEU A 91 -8.15 -9.67 9.96
N ARG A 92 -8.24 -10.87 9.40
CA ARG A 92 -7.46 -12.03 9.87
C ARG A 92 -5.95 -11.80 9.72
N ASN A 93 -5.53 -11.15 8.63
CA ASN A 93 -4.14 -10.74 8.45
C ASN A 93 -3.68 -9.79 9.56
N SER A 94 -4.53 -8.83 9.94
CA SER A 94 -4.24 -7.90 11.04
C SER A 94 -4.16 -8.62 12.39
N GLU A 95 -4.99 -9.63 12.64
CA GLU A 95 -4.94 -10.48 13.84
C GLU A 95 -3.60 -11.22 13.95
N ILE A 96 -3.14 -11.80 12.83
CA ILE A 96 -1.84 -12.48 12.78
C ILE A 96 -0.70 -11.49 12.98
N SER A 97 -0.74 -10.37 12.27
CA SER A 97 0.30 -9.33 12.33
C SER A 97 0.40 -8.72 13.73
N ALA A 98 -0.72 -8.56 14.44
CA ALA A 98 -0.74 -8.00 15.79
C ALA A 98 0.03 -8.81 16.85
N LYS A 99 0.49 -10.03 16.49
CA LYS A 99 1.41 -10.81 17.32
C LYS A 99 2.86 -10.27 17.30
N GLY A 100 3.17 -9.30 16.42
CA GLY A 100 4.47 -8.64 16.32
C GLY A 100 5.57 -9.51 15.68
N ILE A 101 5.23 -10.57 14.92
CA ILE A 101 6.20 -11.49 14.31
C ILE A 101 6.21 -11.36 12.80
N LEU A 102 5.05 -11.50 12.16
CA LEU A 102 4.88 -11.35 10.72
C LEU A 102 4.33 -9.95 10.41
N PRO A 103 5.05 -9.08 9.69
CA PRO A 103 4.54 -7.76 9.35
C PRO A 103 3.28 -7.84 8.49
N ASN A 104 2.41 -6.85 8.59
CA ASN A 104 1.11 -6.79 7.94
C ASN A 104 1.21 -6.94 6.41
N CYS A 105 2.29 -6.46 5.80
CA CYS A 105 2.55 -6.54 4.37
C CYS A 105 4.00 -7.00 4.12
N GLN A 106 4.23 -7.78 3.05
CA GLN A 106 5.57 -8.17 2.63
C GLN A 106 6.42 -6.99 2.13
N ASP A 107 5.78 -6.00 1.51
CA ASP A 107 6.43 -4.75 1.14
C ASP A 107 6.40 -3.80 2.34
N THR A 108 7.41 -3.88 3.18
CA THR A 108 7.50 -3.07 4.40
C THR A 108 7.80 -1.60 4.13
N GLY A 109 8.16 -1.28 2.89
CA GLY A 109 8.07 0.06 2.32
C GLY A 109 9.26 0.98 2.60
N THR A 110 9.15 2.18 2.06
CA THR A 110 10.05 3.31 2.33
C THR A 110 9.57 4.02 3.59
N SER A 111 10.48 4.21 4.54
CA SER A 111 10.22 4.97 5.76
C SER A 111 10.23 6.48 5.46
N THR A 112 9.16 7.16 5.83
CA THR A 112 9.04 8.61 5.73
C THR A 112 8.70 9.18 7.11
N ILE A 113 9.40 10.24 7.52
CA ILE A 113 9.15 11.00 8.74
C ILE A 113 8.85 12.44 8.34
N VAL A 114 7.71 12.97 8.77
CA VAL A 114 7.39 14.39 8.67
C VAL A 114 7.22 14.91 10.09
N ALA A 115 8.05 15.88 10.45
CA ALA A 115 8.14 16.37 11.81
C ALA A 115 7.97 17.89 11.88
N LYS A 116 7.41 18.37 13.00
CA LYS A 116 7.32 19.78 13.37
C LYS A 116 8.08 19.99 14.68
N LYS A 117 9.25 20.65 14.61
CA LYS A 117 10.11 20.96 15.75
C LYS A 117 9.77 22.35 16.30
N GLY A 118 9.31 22.41 17.54
CA GLY A 118 9.01 23.66 18.22
C GLY A 118 10.26 24.53 18.42
N GLN A 119 10.10 25.83 18.39
CA GLN A 119 11.22 26.79 18.55
C GLN A 119 11.92 26.72 19.93
N TYR A 120 11.26 26.12 20.92
CA TYR A 120 11.79 25.86 22.26
C TYR A 120 12.12 24.39 22.48
N VAL A 121 12.46 23.65 21.42
CA VAL A 121 12.96 22.29 21.48
C VAL A 121 14.44 22.30 21.14
N TRP A 122 15.26 21.83 22.06
CA TRP A 122 16.69 21.63 21.86
C TRP A 122 17.05 20.16 21.85
N THR A 123 17.73 19.74 20.78
CA THR A 123 18.37 18.45 20.63
C THR A 123 19.86 18.65 20.48
N ASP A 124 20.67 17.88 21.20
CA ASP A 124 22.14 17.98 21.15
C ASP A 124 22.71 16.91 20.20
N THR A 125 22.12 16.77 19.01
CA THR A 125 22.47 15.76 18.02
C THR A 125 22.00 16.18 16.63
N ASP A 126 22.46 15.46 15.60
CA ASP A 126 21.82 15.47 14.28
C ASP A 126 20.50 14.67 14.37
N ASP A 127 19.38 15.38 14.30
CA ASP A 127 18.04 14.81 14.39
C ASP A 127 17.79 13.77 13.29
N VAL A 128 18.32 14.00 12.07
CA VAL A 128 18.15 13.11 10.93
C VAL A 128 18.93 11.81 11.15
N GLU A 129 20.15 11.89 11.68
CA GLU A 129 20.94 10.71 12.02
C GLU A 129 20.25 9.87 13.13
N ALA A 130 19.82 10.52 14.22
CA ALA A 130 19.17 9.85 15.34
C ALA A 130 17.86 9.15 14.94
N LEU A 131 17.02 9.81 14.12
CA LEU A 131 15.80 9.23 13.57
C LEU A 131 16.09 8.09 12.59
N SER A 132 17.12 8.23 11.74
CA SER A 132 17.56 7.17 10.82
C SER A 132 18.07 5.94 11.56
N ARG A 133 18.73 6.11 12.69
CA ARG A 133 19.15 5.00 13.56
C ARG A 133 17.95 4.20 14.08
N GLY A 134 16.85 4.86 14.40
CA GLY A 134 15.58 4.19 14.75
C GLY A 134 15.04 3.35 13.60
N ILE A 135 15.01 3.88 12.36
CA ILE A 135 14.63 3.11 11.16
C ILE A 135 15.52 1.86 11.03
N PHE A 136 16.85 2.05 11.05
CA PHE A 136 17.81 0.95 10.94
C PHE A 136 17.56 -0.13 11.99
N ASN A 137 17.38 0.24 13.26
CA ASN A 137 17.14 -0.68 14.35
C ASN A 137 15.89 -1.53 14.12
N THR A 138 14.76 -0.89 13.73
CA THR A 138 13.52 -1.61 13.43
C THR A 138 13.70 -2.62 12.30
N PHE A 139 14.25 -2.19 11.17
CA PHE A 139 14.43 -3.09 10.01
C PHE A 139 15.46 -4.19 10.26
N ARG A 140 16.37 -4.01 11.19
CA ARG A 140 17.34 -5.04 11.60
C ARG A 140 16.75 -6.04 12.60
N GLN A 141 15.98 -5.56 13.58
CA GLN A 141 15.47 -6.38 14.69
C GLN A 141 14.21 -7.14 14.32
N ASP A 142 13.31 -6.49 13.57
CA ASP A 142 12.05 -7.07 13.12
C ASP A 142 12.22 -7.85 11.81
N ASN A 143 11.24 -8.68 11.50
CA ASN A 143 11.22 -9.49 10.28
C ASN A 143 10.77 -8.69 9.05
N LEU A 144 11.30 -7.47 8.89
CA LEU A 144 10.98 -6.56 7.79
C LEU A 144 11.89 -6.78 6.59
N ARG A 145 11.37 -6.48 5.40
CA ARG A 145 12.11 -6.59 4.14
C ARG A 145 12.87 -5.30 3.85
N TYR A 146 14.14 -5.41 3.48
CA TYR A 146 14.89 -4.27 2.95
C TYR A 146 14.42 -3.97 1.52
N SER A 147 13.89 -2.77 1.31
CA SER A 147 13.29 -2.35 0.04
C SER A 147 13.99 -1.14 -0.61
N GLN A 148 15.05 -0.62 0.03
CA GLN A 148 15.77 0.55 -0.50
C GLN A 148 16.98 0.11 -1.32
N ASN A 149 17.07 0.67 -2.53
CA ASN A 149 18.22 0.56 -3.38
C ASN A 149 18.98 1.89 -3.40
N ALA A 150 20.31 1.81 -3.42
CA ALA A 150 21.20 2.94 -3.61
C ALA A 150 21.83 2.88 -5.00
N ALA A 151 21.88 4.03 -5.69
CA ALA A 151 22.54 4.15 -6.98
C ALA A 151 24.05 4.05 -6.80
N LEU A 152 24.71 3.17 -7.54
CA LEU A 152 26.15 3.10 -7.67
C LEU A 152 26.65 4.02 -8.79
N ASP A 153 25.87 4.13 -9.84
CA ASP A 153 26.01 5.07 -10.95
C ASP A 153 24.62 5.34 -11.56
N MET A 154 24.54 5.89 -12.78
CA MET A 154 23.25 6.19 -13.43
C MET A 154 22.41 4.95 -13.71
N TYR A 155 23.02 3.80 -13.92
CA TYR A 155 22.36 2.58 -14.41
C TYR A 155 22.42 1.41 -13.43
N ASN A 156 23.37 1.44 -12.49
CA ASN A 156 23.62 0.37 -11.54
C ASN A 156 23.19 0.78 -10.14
N GLU A 157 22.55 -0.15 -9.44
CA GLU A 157 22.09 0.04 -8.07
C GLU A 157 22.32 -1.22 -7.21
N VAL A 158 22.32 -1.04 -5.90
CA VAL A 158 22.46 -2.11 -4.92
C VAL A 158 21.43 -1.94 -3.83
N ASN A 159 20.86 -3.05 -3.34
CA ASN A 159 20.02 -2.99 -2.13
C ASN A 159 20.89 -2.60 -0.93
N THR A 160 20.44 -1.60 -0.17
CA THR A 160 21.23 -1.04 0.94
C THR A 160 21.38 -1.98 2.14
N ALA A 161 20.56 -3.02 2.23
CA ALA A 161 20.49 -3.96 3.36
C ALA A 161 20.28 -3.30 4.75
N THR A 162 19.78 -2.06 4.75
CA THR A 162 19.52 -1.27 5.94
C THR A 162 18.14 -0.61 5.94
N ASN A 163 17.47 -0.60 4.77
CA ASN A 163 16.29 0.20 4.44
C ASN A 163 16.50 1.72 4.59
N LEU A 164 17.75 2.17 4.57
CA LEU A 164 18.14 3.58 4.50
C LEU A 164 18.57 3.93 3.06
N PRO A 165 18.50 5.22 2.69
CA PRO A 165 17.99 6.34 3.47
C PRO A 165 16.47 6.33 3.62
N GLY A 166 15.97 6.87 4.74
CA GLY A 166 14.57 7.27 4.89
C GLY A 166 14.36 8.70 4.37
N GLN A 167 13.12 9.05 4.00
CA GLN A 167 12.77 10.45 3.76
C GLN A 167 12.43 11.12 5.08
N ILE A 168 13.19 12.15 5.51
CA ILE A 168 12.98 12.86 6.77
C ILE A 168 12.86 14.35 6.49
N ASP A 169 11.68 14.90 6.75
CA ASP A 169 11.36 16.32 6.58
C ASP A 169 11.06 16.93 7.95
N ILE A 170 11.84 17.93 8.40
CA ILE A 170 11.67 18.61 9.68
C ILE A 170 11.32 20.07 9.43
N PHE A 171 10.18 20.52 9.93
CA PHE A 171 9.68 21.88 9.83
C PHE A 171 9.74 22.57 11.18
N ALA A 172 10.13 23.85 11.18
CA ALA A 172 10.06 24.70 12.36
C ALA A 172 8.60 25.07 12.66
N THR A 173 8.25 25.12 13.95
CA THR A 173 6.96 25.60 14.44
C THR A 173 7.13 26.34 15.77
N THR A 174 6.08 26.94 16.29
CA THR A 174 6.08 27.56 17.61
C THR A 174 5.99 26.53 18.75
N GLY A 175 6.33 26.94 19.98
CA GLY A 175 6.14 26.13 21.19
C GLY A 175 7.32 25.23 21.54
N ALA A 176 7.08 24.32 22.51
CA ALA A 176 8.05 23.41 23.11
C ALA A 176 7.64 21.94 22.95
N GLN A 177 7.16 21.58 21.77
CA GLN A 177 6.79 20.21 21.41
C GLN A 177 7.45 19.81 20.10
N TYR A 178 7.86 18.55 20.00
CA TYR A 178 8.31 17.93 18.75
C TYR A 178 7.28 16.89 18.33
N SER A 179 6.59 17.16 17.22
CA SER A 179 5.51 16.32 16.71
C SER A 179 5.94 15.58 15.44
N PHE A 180 5.49 14.35 15.27
CA PHE A 180 5.90 13.48 14.17
C PHE A 180 4.71 12.78 13.52
N LEU A 181 4.82 12.55 12.23
CA LEU A 181 4.08 11.55 11.49
C LEU A 181 5.08 10.58 10.85
N PHE A 182 4.97 9.32 11.17
CA PHE A 182 5.75 8.22 10.57
C PHE A 182 4.88 7.48 9.57
N VAL A 183 5.44 7.19 8.40
CA VAL A 183 4.71 6.52 7.30
C VAL A 183 5.62 5.47 6.66
N ASN A 184 5.14 4.24 6.57
CA ASN A 184 5.74 3.20 5.72
C ASN A 184 4.89 3.02 4.47
N LYS A 185 5.39 3.47 3.33
CA LYS A 185 4.66 3.38 2.06
C LYS A 185 5.35 2.41 1.10
N GLY A 186 4.66 1.30 0.80
CA GLY A 186 5.15 0.31 -0.16
C GLY A 186 5.16 0.82 -1.61
N GLY A 187 5.95 0.18 -2.47
CA GLY A 187 6.10 0.57 -3.88
C GLY A 187 4.78 0.63 -4.65
N GLY A 188 3.83 -0.27 -4.35
CA GLY A 188 2.51 -0.25 -4.97
C GLY A 188 1.77 1.07 -4.74
N SER A 189 1.75 1.57 -3.51
CA SER A 189 1.13 2.86 -3.18
C SER A 189 1.94 4.05 -3.69
N ALA A 190 3.29 3.99 -3.58
CA ALA A 190 4.16 5.06 -4.04
C ALA A 190 4.03 5.30 -5.55
N ASN A 191 3.91 4.24 -6.35
CA ASN A 191 3.73 4.30 -7.80
C ASN A 191 2.37 4.85 -8.25
N LYS A 192 1.45 5.11 -7.32
CA LYS A 192 0.15 5.73 -7.60
C LYS A 192 0.08 7.20 -7.22
N ALA A 193 1.19 7.77 -6.72
CA ALA A 193 1.31 9.22 -6.57
C ALA A 193 1.51 9.86 -7.95
N ALA A 194 0.73 10.91 -8.24
CA ALA A 194 0.79 11.61 -9.52
C ALA A 194 0.53 13.11 -9.35
N LEU A 195 1.14 13.89 -10.23
CA LEU A 195 0.92 15.32 -10.38
C LEU A 195 0.43 15.60 -11.80
N TYR A 196 -0.66 16.33 -11.91
CA TYR A 196 -1.23 16.81 -13.17
C TYR A 196 -1.13 18.33 -13.18
N GLN A 197 -0.57 18.88 -14.25
CA GLN A 197 -0.50 20.33 -14.44
C GLN A 197 -1.70 20.79 -15.24
N GLU A 198 -2.61 21.47 -14.55
CA GLU A 198 -3.83 22.01 -15.11
C GLU A 198 -3.84 23.56 -15.06
N THR A 199 -4.87 24.14 -15.62
CA THR A 199 -5.12 25.59 -15.60
C THR A 199 -6.38 25.90 -14.80
N LYS A 200 -6.68 27.19 -14.63
CA LYS A 200 -7.95 27.64 -14.01
C LYS A 200 -9.19 27.03 -14.67
N ALA A 201 -9.13 26.65 -15.94
CA ALA A 201 -10.26 26.08 -16.67
C ALA A 201 -10.77 24.75 -16.08
N ILE A 202 -9.92 24.03 -15.31
CA ILE A 202 -10.35 22.81 -14.63
C ILE A 202 -11.25 23.08 -13.40
N LEU A 203 -11.25 24.31 -12.86
CA LEU A 203 -12.02 24.69 -11.68
C LEU A 203 -13.50 24.96 -12.00
N GLU A 204 -14.09 24.12 -12.84
CA GLU A 204 -15.51 24.06 -13.13
C GLU A 204 -16.05 22.75 -12.52
N PRO A 205 -17.16 22.78 -11.78
CA PRO A 205 -17.60 21.63 -10.96
C PRO A 205 -17.66 20.29 -11.71
N GLU A 206 -18.30 20.28 -12.90
CA GLU A 206 -18.44 19.03 -13.65
C GLU A 206 -17.12 18.56 -14.29
N LYS A 207 -16.33 19.50 -14.82
CA LYS A 207 -15.01 19.17 -15.41
C LYS A 207 -14.05 18.62 -14.36
N LEU A 208 -13.96 19.28 -13.20
CA LEU A 208 -13.10 18.82 -12.12
C LEU A 208 -13.54 17.44 -11.64
N THR A 209 -14.83 17.25 -11.39
CA THR A 209 -15.36 15.96 -10.94
C THR A 209 -15.06 14.84 -11.94
N ALA A 210 -15.33 15.06 -13.23
CA ALA A 210 -15.06 14.08 -14.28
C ALA A 210 -13.57 13.73 -14.37
N PHE A 211 -12.69 14.74 -14.29
CA PHE A 211 -11.25 14.55 -14.26
C PHE A 211 -10.80 13.69 -13.06
N LEU A 212 -11.26 14.02 -11.86
CA LEU A 212 -10.88 13.28 -10.64
C LEU A 212 -11.39 11.83 -10.69
N ILE A 213 -12.59 11.59 -11.19
CA ILE A 213 -13.14 10.23 -11.41
C ILE A 213 -12.27 9.44 -12.40
N GLU A 214 -11.87 10.05 -13.52
CA GLU A 214 -10.99 9.42 -14.51
C GLU A 214 -9.65 9.01 -13.87
N LYS A 215 -9.01 9.92 -13.12
CA LYS A 215 -7.73 9.64 -12.46
C LYS A 215 -7.88 8.59 -11.35
N MET A 216 -8.99 8.59 -10.62
CA MET A 216 -9.29 7.58 -9.63
C MET A 216 -9.48 6.18 -10.25
N LYS A 217 -10.17 6.06 -11.39
CA LYS A 217 -10.28 4.79 -12.14
C LYS A 217 -8.92 4.26 -12.59
N SER A 218 -8.00 5.13 -12.99
CA SER A 218 -6.66 4.75 -13.45
C SER A 218 -5.78 4.13 -12.36
N LEU A 219 -6.15 4.23 -11.09
CA LEU A 219 -5.44 3.57 -9.99
C LEU A 219 -5.44 2.05 -10.15
N GLY A 220 -6.55 1.46 -10.62
CA GLY A 220 -6.72 0.01 -10.72
C GLY A 220 -6.54 -0.69 -9.37
N THR A 221 -6.23 -1.98 -9.39
CA THR A 221 -6.14 -2.81 -8.18
C THR A 221 -4.70 -3.15 -7.74
N ALA A 222 -3.69 -2.68 -8.48
CA ALA A 222 -2.28 -3.05 -8.25
C ALA A 222 -1.72 -2.63 -6.89
N ALA A 223 -2.28 -1.59 -6.27
CA ALA A 223 -1.84 -1.09 -4.96
C ALA A 223 -2.70 -1.61 -3.79
N CYS A 224 -3.52 -2.64 -4.00
CA CYS A 224 -4.33 -3.33 -2.99
C CYS A 224 -5.43 -2.44 -2.38
N PRO A 225 -6.56 -2.21 -3.09
CA PRO A 225 -7.74 -1.62 -2.50
C PRO A 225 -8.32 -2.51 -1.38
N PRO A 226 -9.22 -2.00 -0.52
CA PRO A 226 -9.80 -0.65 -0.52
C PRO A 226 -8.79 0.46 -0.18
N TYR A 227 -8.89 1.59 -0.88
CA TYR A 227 -7.96 2.71 -0.75
C TYR A 227 -8.45 3.82 0.18
N HIS A 228 -7.51 4.53 0.81
CA HIS A 228 -7.69 5.93 1.20
C HIS A 228 -7.12 6.79 0.08
N ILE A 229 -7.97 7.51 -0.63
CA ILE A 229 -7.59 8.31 -1.79
C ILE A 229 -7.50 9.77 -1.38
N ALA A 230 -6.48 10.48 -1.83
CA ALA A 230 -6.36 11.90 -1.60
C ALA A 230 -6.09 12.66 -2.90
N PHE A 231 -6.84 13.72 -3.11
CA PHE A 231 -6.63 14.71 -4.14
C PHE A 231 -6.32 16.07 -3.51
N VAL A 232 -5.40 16.80 -4.11
CA VAL A 232 -5.06 18.17 -3.73
C VAL A 232 -5.15 19.05 -4.97
N ILE A 233 -6.01 20.06 -4.92
CA ILE A 233 -6.24 21.00 -6.02
C ILE A 233 -5.60 22.33 -5.68
N GLY A 234 -4.59 22.73 -6.44
CA GLY A 234 -3.74 23.89 -6.17
C GLY A 234 -2.47 23.51 -5.41
N GLY A 235 -1.79 24.54 -4.94
CA GLY A 235 -0.50 24.49 -4.29
C GLY A 235 0.40 25.59 -4.82
N LEU A 236 1.35 26.04 -3.99
CA LEU A 236 2.31 27.09 -4.36
C LEU A 236 3.48 26.53 -5.19
N SER A 237 3.66 25.21 -5.16
CA SER A 237 4.62 24.47 -5.96
C SER A 237 4.11 23.03 -6.23
N ALA A 238 4.67 22.38 -7.24
CA ALA A 238 4.44 20.96 -7.54
C ALA A 238 4.77 20.06 -6.33
N GLU A 239 5.87 20.35 -5.66
CA GLU A 239 6.33 19.65 -4.46
C GLU A 239 5.31 19.76 -3.33
N GLN A 240 4.83 20.98 -3.02
CA GLN A 240 3.83 21.20 -1.97
C GLN A 240 2.54 20.42 -2.27
N THR A 241 2.10 20.42 -3.53
CA THR A 241 0.88 19.71 -3.95
C THR A 241 1.02 18.20 -3.71
N LEU A 242 2.12 17.57 -4.17
CA LEU A 242 2.38 16.14 -3.98
C LEU A 242 2.59 15.77 -2.51
N LYS A 243 3.36 16.57 -1.76
CA LYS A 243 3.57 16.34 -0.32
C LYS A 243 2.24 16.42 0.43
N THR A 244 1.40 17.41 0.14
CA THR A 244 0.07 17.53 0.74
C THR A 244 -0.82 16.33 0.40
N ALA A 245 -0.81 15.84 -0.84
CA ALA A 245 -1.57 14.66 -1.23
C ALA A 245 -1.09 13.39 -0.47
N LYS A 246 0.23 13.20 -0.34
CA LYS A 246 0.81 12.11 0.46
C LYS A 246 0.34 12.15 1.91
N LEU A 247 0.39 13.31 2.54
CA LEU A 247 -0.05 13.49 3.93
C LEU A 247 -1.57 13.35 4.07
N ALA A 248 -2.36 13.87 3.13
CA ALA A 248 -3.80 13.72 3.13
C ALA A 248 -4.23 12.24 3.03
N SER A 249 -3.50 11.42 2.28
CA SER A 249 -3.77 9.98 2.19
C SER A 249 -3.57 9.23 3.51
N THR A 250 -2.91 9.84 4.49
CA THR A 250 -2.72 9.32 5.86
C THR A 250 -3.68 9.93 6.88
N LYS A 251 -4.66 10.71 6.43
CA LYS A 251 -5.62 11.45 7.28
C LYS A 251 -5.01 12.61 8.08
N TYR A 252 -3.78 13.01 7.76
CA TYR A 252 -3.06 14.06 8.49
C TYR A 252 -3.80 15.40 8.48
N PHE A 253 -4.54 15.71 7.42
CA PHE A 253 -5.27 16.95 7.24
C PHE A 253 -6.78 16.85 7.51
N ASP A 254 -7.24 15.81 8.20
CA ASP A 254 -8.67 15.64 8.48
C ASP A 254 -9.28 16.74 9.36
N ALA A 255 -8.43 17.43 10.13
CA ALA A 255 -8.80 18.57 10.98
C ALA A 255 -8.79 19.94 10.27
N LEU A 256 -8.64 19.99 8.94
CA LEU A 256 -8.80 21.24 8.18
C LEU A 256 -10.26 21.72 8.18
N PRO A 257 -10.49 23.04 8.05
CA PRO A 257 -11.82 23.58 7.81
C PRO A 257 -12.46 22.97 6.56
N VAL A 258 -13.79 23.01 6.47
CA VAL A 258 -14.56 22.48 5.33
C VAL A 258 -14.91 23.56 4.29
N SER A 259 -14.43 24.78 4.49
CA SER A 259 -14.61 25.89 3.54
C SER A 259 -13.40 26.82 3.54
N GLY A 260 -13.18 27.52 2.46
CA GLY A 260 -12.24 28.62 2.40
C GLY A 260 -12.74 29.84 3.19
N ASN A 261 -11.86 30.83 3.31
CA ASN A 261 -12.19 32.15 3.83
C ASN A 261 -11.73 33.24 2.85
N GLU A 262 -11.98 34.49 3.18
CA GLU A 262 -11.61 35.62 2.33
C GLU A 262 -10.08 35.79 2.12
N TYR A 263 -9.25 35.16 2.93
CA TYR A 263 -7.80 35.24 2.89
C TYR A 263 -7.13 34.04 2.20
N GLY A 264 -7.92 33.00 1.83
CA GLY A 264 -7.39 31.88 1.05
C GLY A 264 -6.75 30.77 1.85
N GLN A 265 -7.33 30.37 2.98
CA GLN A 265 -6.88 29.17 3.71
C GLN A 265 -7.09 27.88 2.94
N ALA A 266 -6.34 26.83 3.28
CA ALA A 266 -6.62 25.48 2.85
C ALA A 266 -7.90 24.97 3.49
N PHE A 267 -8.65 24.13 2.75
CA PHE A 267 -9.86 23.49 3.26
C PHE A 267 -10.11 22.14 2.57
N ARG A 268 -10.94 21.32 3.21
CA ARG A 268 -11.47 20.08 2.63
C ARG A 268 -12.83 20.35 2.00
N ASP A 269 -13.03 19.87 0.77
CA ASP A 269 -14.34 19.86 0.12
C ASP A 269 -15.07 18.54 0.40
N THR A 270 -15.76 18.46 1.53
CA THR A 270 -16.44 17.24 1.98
C THR A 270 -17.59 16.83 1.05
N HIS A 271 -18.21 17.75 0.31
CA HIS A 271 -19.22 17.42 -0.70
C HIS A 271 -18.61 16.70 -1.89
N LEU A 272 -17.49 17.21 -2.40
CA LEU A 272 -16.76 16.57 -3.50
C LEU A 272 -16.16 15.23 -3.05
N GLU A 273 -15.65 15.13 -1.81
CA GLU A 273 -15.18 13.87 -1.21
C GLU A 273 -16.27 12.78 -1.27
N GLN A 274 -17.49 13.11 -0.82
CA GLN A 274 -18.61 12.18 -0.81
C GLN A 274 -19.03 11.79 -2.23
N ARG A 275 -19.11 12.76 -3.15
CA ARG A 275 -19.45 12.52 -4.55
C ARG A 275 -18.45 11.59 -5.25
N LEU A 276 -17.16 11.75 -4.98
CA LEU A 276 -16.11 10.88 -5.52
C LEU A 276 -16.14 9.48 -4.90
N LEU A 277 -16.43 9.39 -3.59
CA LEU A 277 -16.59 8.09 -2.93
C LEU A 277 -17.76 7.30 -3.52
N GLU A 278 -18.91 7.95 -3.75
CA GLU A 278 -20.07 7.34 -4.40
C GLU A 278 -19.73 6.88 -5.83
N ALA A 279 -19.07 7.73 -6.61
CA ALA A 279 -18.62 7.37 -7.96
C ALA A 279 -17.66 6.15 -7.95
N SER A 280 -16.81 6.02 -6.92
CA SER A 280 -15.89 4.89 -6.80
C SER A 280 -16.60 3.54 -6.63
N ARG A 281 -17.79 3.54 -6.05
CA ARG A 281 -18.60 2.34 -5.84
C ARG A 281 -19.16 1.77 -7.14
N GLU A 282 -19.31 2.63 -8.15
CA GLU A 282 -19.80 2.26 -9.48
C GLU A 282 -18.70 1.69 -10.40
N PHE A 283 -17.42 1.71 -9.97
CA PHE A 283 -16.33 1.18 -10.80
C PHE A 283 -16.41 -0.34 -11.00
N GLY A 284 -17.04 -1.06 -10.09
CA GLY A 284 -17.14 -2.52 -10.13
C GLY A 284 -15.85 -3.26 -9.74
N LEU A 285 -14.75 -2.54 -9.49
CA LEU A 285 -13.46 -3.12 -9.11
C LEU A 285 -13.49 -3.72 -7.69
N GLY A 286 -14.26 -3.12 -6.79
CA GLY A 286 -14.40 -3.54 -5.42
C GLY A 286 -13.08 -3.61 -4.66
N ALA A 287 -13.08 -4.41 -3.62
CA ALA A 287 -11.88 -4.75 -2.85
C ALA A 287 -11.03 -5.78 -3.62
N GLN A 288 -10.53 -5.44 -4.82
CA GLN A 288 -9.64 -6.17 -5.72
C GLN A 288 -10.29 -7.10 -6.76
N PHE A 289 -11.40 -7.80 -6.45
CA PHE A 289 -11.94 -8.87 -7.29
C PHE A 289 -13.44 -8.72 -7.61
N GLY A 290 -13.90 -7.50 -7.72
CA GLY A 290 -15.29 -7.15 -8.05
C GLY A 290 -16.12 -6.78 -6.83
N GLY A 291 -16.94 -5.75 -6.98
CA GLY A 291 -17.78 -5.20 -5.94
C GLY A 291 -17.74 -3.67 -5.91
N LYS A 292 -18.10 -3.08 -4.78
CA LYS A 292 -18.21 -1.62 -4.64
C LYS A 292 -17.13 -0.98 -3.73
N TYR A 293 -16.37 -1.77 -2.99
CA TYR A 293 -15.43 -1.26 -1.99
C TYR A 293 -14.03 -0.98 -2.56
N PHE A 294 -13.97 -0.17 -3.63
CA PHE A 294 -12.71 0.29 -4.20
C PHE A 294 -11.96 1.27 -3.29
N ALA A 295 -12.69 2.12 -2.59
CA ALA A 295 -12.14 3.06 -1.62
C ALA A 295 -12.91 3.00 -0.30
N HIS A 296 -12.19 3.17 0.80
CA HIS A 296 -12.77 3.42 2.12
C HIS A 296 -13.28 4.85 2.23
N ASP A 297 -12.50 5.79 1.72
CA ASP A 297 -12.77 7.22 1.74
C ASP A 297 -11.93 7.97 0.70
N VAL A 298 -12.38 9.17 0.39
CA VAL A 298 -11.68 10.11 -0.49
C VAL A 298 -11.50 11.42 0.25
N ARG A 299 -10.35 12.06 0.11
CA ARG A 299 -10.07 13.41 0.60
C ARG A 299 -9.81 14.33 -0.55
N VAL A 300 -10.40 15.52 -0.50
CA VAL A 300 -10.19 16.57 -1.49
C VAL A 300 -9.79 17.85 -0.76
N ILE A 301 -8.54 18.26 -0.92
CA ILE A 301 -7.99 19.47 -0.31
C ILE A 301 -7.81 20.55 -1.36
N ARG A 302 -8.31 21.74 -1.07
CA ARG A 302 -8.11 22.93 -1.88
C ARG A 302 -7.05 23.80 -1.26
N LEU A 303 -6.02 24.17 -2.04
CA LEU A 303 -4.91 25.02 -1.62
C LEU A 303 -4.91 26.36 -2.36
N PRO A 304 -4.35 27.41 -1.78
CA PRO A 304 -3.88 28.59 -2.51
C PRO A 304 -2.95 28.18 -3.66
N ARG A 305 -2.92 28.94 -4.75
CA ARG A 305 -2.11 28.60 -5.93
C ARG A 305 -1.61 29.86 -6.62
N HIS A 306 -0.59 29.70 -7.46
CA HIS A 306 -0.21 30.73 -8.42
C HIS A 306 -1.32 30.90 -9.47
N GLY A 307 -1.64 32.12 -9.85
CA GLY A 307 -2.75 32.45 -10.78
C GLY A 307 -2.65 31.76 -12.13
N GLY A 308 -1.45 31.53 -12.65
CA GLY A 308 -1.18 30.90 -13.95
C GLY A 308 -1.09 29.36 -13.91
N SER A 309 -1.27 28.72 -12.76
CA SER A 309 -1.08 27.27 -12.58
C SER A 309 -2.17 26.70 -11.68
N CYS A 310 -2.63 25.48 -11.96
CA CYS A 310 -3.56 24.76 -11.11
C CYS A 310 -3.12 23.29 -11.02
N PRO A 311 -2.03 23.00 -10.27
CA PRO A 311 -1.58 21.63 -10.12
C PRO A 311 -2.64 20.80 -9.36
N ILE A 312 -2.79 19.54 -9.76
CA ILE A 312 -3.62 18.56 -9.06
C ILE A 312 -2.75 17.40 -8.66
N GLY A 313 -2.62 17.16 -7.35
CA GLY A 313 -1.91 16.02 -6.81
C GLY A 313 -2.85 14.89 -6.45
N MET A 314 -2.44 13.66 -6.69
CA MET A 314 -3.12 12.45 -6.25
C MET A 314 -2.16 11.57 -5.47
N ALA A 315 -2.61 11.00 -4.37
CA ALA A 315 -1.89 9.96 -3.63
C ALA A 315 -2.88 9.00 -2.97
N ILE A 316 -2.40 7.82 -2.62
CA ILE A 316 -3.22 6.82 -1.92
C ILE A 316 -2.50 6.23 -0.71
N SER A 317 -3.29 5.70 0.22
CA SER A 317 -2.89 4.64 1.14
C SER A 317 -3.68 3.37 0.83
N CYS A 318 -3.01 2.22 0.87
CA CYS A 318 -3.64 0.94 0.52
C CYS A 318 -4.30 0.27 1.74
N SER A 319 -4.80 -0.93 1.56
CA SER A 319 -5.39 -1.76 2.63
C SER A 319 -4.45 -2.06 3.81
N SER A 320 -3.14 -1.81 3.65
CA SER A 320 -2.14 -1.81 4.74
C SER A 320 -1.77 -0.36 5.06
N ASP A 321 -2.68 0.38 5.69
CA ASP A 321 -2.56 1.82 6.00
C ASP A 321 -1.56 2.08 7.15
N ARG A 322 -0.26 1.95 6.86
CA ARG A 322 0.85 1.94 7.83
C ARG A 322 1.36 3.34 8.11
N ASN A 323 0.74 4.00 9.04
CA ASN A 323 1.19 5.31 9.53
C ASN A 323 0.80 5.50 10.99
N ILE A 324 1.60 6.29 11.72
CA ILE A 324 1.43 6.55 13.15
C ILE A 324 1.92 7.95 13.49
N LYS A 325 1.21 8.65 14.36
CA LYS A 325 1.64 9.90 14.95
C LYS A 325 2.44 9.67 16.23
N ALA A 326 3.35 10.59 16.51
CA ALA A 326 4.03 10.67 17.81
C ALA A 326 4.30 12.12 18.22
N LYS A 327 4.58 12.32 19.49
CA LYS A 327 5.03 13.61 20.00
C LYS A 327 5.97 13.43 21.18
N ILE A 328 6.90 14.36 21.31
CA ILE A 328 7.77 14.50 22.47
C ILE A 328 7.51 15.86 23.10
N ASN A 329 7.23 15.85 24.39
CA ASN A 329 7.01 17.05 25.20
C ASN A 329 7.66 16.86 26.58
N LYS A 330 7.46 17.80 27.48
CA LYS A 330 8.07 17.74 28.82
C LYS A 330 7.60 16.58 29.71
N GLN A 331 6.50 15.92 29.36
CA GLN A 331 6.01 14.74 30.06
C GLN A 331 6.58 13.43 29.48
N GLY A 332 7.29 13.46 28.36
CA GLY A 332 7.89 12.27 27.76
C GLY A 332 7.60 12.08 26.27
N ILE A 333 7.78 10.85 25.82
CA ILE A 333 7.60 10.37 24.46
C ILE A 333 6.25 9.68 24.35
N TRP A 334 5.44 10.11 23.42
CA TRP A 334 4.07 9.63 23.21
C TRP A 334 3.89 9.10 21.81
N LEU A 335 3.23 7.93 21.68
CA LEU A 335 2.82 7.37 20.39
C LEU A 335 1.31 7.23 20.32
N GLU A 336 0.77 7.39 19.09
CA GLU A 336 -0.63 7.11 18.76
C GLU A 336 -1.00 5.67 19.14
N LYS A 337 -2.18 5.48 19.71
CA LYS A 337 -2.71 4.14 20.02
C LYS A 337 -3.21 3.49 18.75
N LEU A 338 -2.49 2.50 18.25
CA LEU A 338 -2.94 1.60 17.21
C LEU A 338 -3.71 0.41 17.78
N GLU A 339 -4.46 -0.28 16.92
CA GLU A 339 -5.27 -1.44 17.31
C GLU A 339 -4.40 -2.68 17.56
N ARG A 340 -4.41 -3.16 18.78
CA ARG A 340 -3.64 -4.35 19.20
C ARG A 340 -4.49 -5.63 19.30
N HIS A 341 -5.83 -5.48 19.20
CA HIS A 341 -6.81 -6.56 19.31
C HIS A 341 -7.78 -6.56 18.13
N PRO A 342 -7.27 -6.67 16.88
CA PRO A 342 -8.11 -6.61 15.68
C PRO A 342 -9.09 -7.77 15.56
N GLU A 343 -8.87 -8.87 16.26
CA GLU A 343 -9.80 -10.01 16.34
C GLU A 343 -11.21 -9.59 16.78
N ARG A 344 -11.35 -8.52 17.54
CA ARG A 344 -12.66 -8.00 17.99
C ARG A 344 -13.57 -7.52 16.85
N TYR A 345 -13.00 -7.22 15.69
CA TYR A 345 -13.73 -6.78 14.50
C TYR A 345 -14.24 -7.93 13.65
N ILE A 346 -13.79 -9.17 13.90
CA ILE A 346 -14.19 -10.35 13.15
C ILE A 346 -15.44 -10.94 13.79
N PRO A 347 -16.60 -10.99 13.09
CA PRO A 347 -17.81 -11.62 13.61
C PRO A 347 -17.55 -13.09 13.98
N GLN A 348 -18.07 -13.53 15.13
CA GLN A 348 -17.83 -14.89 15.64
C GLN A 348 -18.26 -15.98 14.64
N ALA A 349 -19.36 -15.78 13.92
CA ALA A 349 -19.86 -16.71 12.90
C ALA A 349 -18.88 -16.87 11.72
N MET A 350 -18.07 -15.86 11.42
CA MET A 350 -17.12 -15.85 10.31
C MET A 350 -15.72 -16.38 10.68
N ARG A 351 -15.45 -16.61 11.98
CA ARG A 351 -14.16 -17.17 12.43
C ARG A 351 -13.96 -18.63 12.02
N GLN A 352 -15.04 -19.38 11.82
CA GLN A 352 -15.03 -20.81 11.54
C GLN A 352 -15.48 -21.18 10.11
N HIS A 353 -15.93 -20.21 9.30
CA HIS A 353 -16.49 -20.49 7.98
C HIS A 353 -15.55 -20.08 6.85
N GLN A 354 -15.27 -21.05 5.98
CA GLN A 354 -14.90 -20.79 4.58
C GLN A 354 -16.21 -20.60 3.81
N GLU A 355 -16.70 -19.35 3.74
CA GLU A 355 -17.95 -19.08 3.03
C GLU A 355 -17.77 -18.99 1.51
N GLY A 356 -18.72 -19.58 0.80
CA GLY A 356 -18.91 -19.52 -0.65
C GLY A 356 -18.39 -20.75 -1.40
N GLN A 357 -18.88 -20.95 -2.62
CA GLN A 357 -18.38 -21.98 -3.52
C GLN A 357 -16.94 -21.67 -3.92
N VAL A 358 -16.01 -22.49 -3.48
CA VAL A 358 -14.60 -22.44 -3.84
C VAL A 358 -14.29 -23.64 -4.72
N VAL A 359 -13.62 -23.42 -5.83
CA VAL A 359 -13.17 -24.49 -6.72
C VAL A 359 -11.77 -24.91 -6.29
N ASP A 360 -11.60 -26.16 -5.89
CA ASP A 360 -10.29 -26.71 -5.57
C ASP A 360 -9.51 -27.06 -6.84
N ILE A 361 -8.29 -26.54 -6.94
CA ILE A 361 -7.35 -26.80 -8.03
C ILE A 361 -6.13 -27.53 -7.48
N ASP A 362 -5.95 -28.78 -7.92
CA ASP A 362 -4.80 -29.61 -7.57
C ASP A 362 -3.61 -29.29 -8.50
N LEU A 363 -2.60 -28.62 -7.97
CA LEU A 363 -1.39 -28.21 -8.68
C LEU A 363 -0.34 -29.34 -8.79
N ASN A 364 -0.60 -30.52 -8.24
CA ASN A 364 0.26 -31.70 -8.41
C ASN A 364 0.03 -32.38 -9.76
N ARG A 365 -1.03 -31.99 -10.48
CA ARG A 365 -1.33 -32.52 -11.82
C ARG A 365 -0.43 -31.89 -12.88
N PRO A 366 -0.27 -32.53 -14.05
CA PRO A 366 0.36 -31.93 -15.21
C PRO A 366 -0.28 -30.59 -15.59
N MET A 367 0.52 -29.63 -16.07
CA MET A 367 0.05 -28.28 -16.41
C MET A 367 -1.16 -28.29 -17.36
N ALA A 368 -1.18 -29.18 -18.34
CA ALA A 368 -2.30 -29.29 -19.28
C ALA A 368 -3.64 -29.66 -18.59
N GLU A 369 -3.60 -30.48 -17.53
CA GLU A 369 -4.80 -30.82 -16.76
C GLU A 369 -5.24 -29.64 -15.87
N ILE A 370 -4.28 -28.90 -15.29
CA ILE A 370 -4.57 -27.68 -14.53
C ILE A 370 -5.25 -26.64 -15.42
N GLN A 371 -4.73 -26.43 -16.64
CA GLN A 371 -5.34 -25.52 -17.63
C GLN A 371 -6.75 -25.98 -18.01
N GLN A 372 -6.94 -27.27 -18.28
CA GLN A 372 -8.24 -27.83 -18.60
C GLN A 372 -9.25 -27.63 -17.47
N GLU A 373 -8.83 -27.77 -16.22
CA GLU A 373 -9.71 -27.56 -15.07
C GLU A 373 -10.08 -26.08 -14.95
N LEU A 374 -9.10 -25.18 -14.99
CA LEU A 374 -9.32 -23.71 -14.93
C LEU A 374 -10.23 -23.21 -16.07
N SER A 375 -10.10 -23.78 -17.26
CA SER A 375 -10.90 -23.41 -18.45
C SER A 375 -12.41 -23.65 -18.31
N ARG A 376 -12.84 -24.42 -17.31
CA ARG A 376 -14.26 -24.67 -17.02
C ARG A 376 -14.96 -23.52 -16.32
N TYR A 377 -14.20 -22.61 -15.73
CA TYR A 377 -14.73 -21.57 -14.86
C TYR A 377 -14.52 -20.16 -15.47
N PRO A 378 -15.50 -19.28 -15.33
CA PRO A 378 -15.38 -17.91 -15.83
C PRO A 378 -14.43 -17.05 -14.98
N VAL A 379 -14.01 -15.91 -15.51
CA VAL A 379 -13.30 -14.87 -14.76
C VAL A 379 -14.12 -14.44 -13.53
N SER A 380 -13.45 -13.99 -12.48
CA SER A 380 -13.96 -13.70 -11.13
C SER A 380 -14.29 -14.94 -10.28
N THR A 381 -14.12 -16.15 -10.78
CA THR A 381 -14.27 -17.37 -9.97
C THR A 381 -13.17 -17.44 -8.92
N ARG A 382 -13.55 -17.67 -7.66
CA ARG A 382 -12.62 -17.93 -6.56
C ARG A 382 -12.16 -19.38 -6.61
N VAL A 383 -10.85 -19.57 -6.53
CA VAL A 383 -10.21 -20.89 -6.53
C VAL A 383 -9.35 -21.08 -5.29
N SER A 384 -9.19 -22.31 -4.86
CA SER A 384 -8.33 -22.78 -3.77
C SER A 384 -7.22 -23.61 -4.38
N LEU A 385 -5.97 -23.13 -4.30
CA LEU A 385 -4.83 -23.79 -4.91
C LEU A 385 -4.16 -24.73 -3.92
N ASN A 386 -3.85 -25.95 -4.34
CA ASN A 386 -3.24 -26.99 -3.51
C ASN A 386 -2.07 -27.65 -4.26
N GLY A 387 -0.84 -27.51 -3.74
CA GLY A 387 0.37 -28.10 -4.33
C GLY A 387 1.46 -27.08 -4.65
N PRO A 388 2.38 -27.38 -5.59
CA PRO A 388 3.58 -26.57 -5.85
C PRO A 388 3.31 -25.35 -6.72
N LEU A 389 3.95 -24.23 -6.33
CA LEU A 389 4.08 -22.98 -7.06
C LEU A 389 5.56 -22.63 -7.21
N ILE A 390 5.93 -21.99 -8.31
CA ILE A 390 7.25 -21.36 -8.45
C ILE A 390 7.12 -19.89 -8.11
N VAL A 391 7.90 -19.42 -7.16
CA VAL A 391 8.00 -17.99 -6.83
C VAL A 391 9.15 -17.40 -7.63
N ALA A 392 8.82 -16.46 -8.52
CA ALA A 392 9.80 -15.76 -9.37
C ALA A 392 9.25 -14.40 -9.78
N ARG A 393 10.09 -13.36 -9.81
CA ARG A 393 9.68 -12.01 -10.18
C ARG A 393 10.79 -11.28 -10.95
N ASP A 394 10.83 -9.98 -10.91
CA ASP A 394 11.56 -9.05 -11.79
C ASP A 394 12.95 -9.53 -12.24
N ILE A 395 13.91 -9.71 -11.32
CA ILE A 395 15.30 -10.07 -11.66
C ILE A 395 15.37 -11.45 -12.31
N VAL A 396 14.62 -12.40 -11.77
CA VAL A 396 14.57 -13.77 -12.34
C VAL A 396 14.00 -13.76 -13.75
N HIS A 397 12.92 -13.01 -14.00
CA HIS A 397 12.34 -12.90 -15.33
C HIS A 397 13.34 -12.32 -16.33
N ALA A 398 14.10 -11.29 -15.94
CA ALA A 398 15.17 -10.74 -16.79
C ALA A 398 16.25 -11.78 -17.08
N LYS A 399 16.74 -12.50 -16.06
CA LYS A 399 17.77 -13.57 -16.24
C LYS A 399 17.25 -14.71 -17.13
N LEU A 400 16.01 -15.14 -16.97
CA LEU A 400 15.43 -16.20 -17.80
C LEU A 400 15.25 -15.74 -19.26
N LYS A 401 14.93 -14.47 -19.50
CA LYS A 401 14.92 -13.89 -20.84
C LYS A 401 16.31 -13.90 -21.46
N GLU A 402 17.34 -13.47 -20.74
CA GLU A 402 18.74 -13.50 -21.20
C GLU A 402 19.18 -14.92 -21.59
N ARG A 403 18.82 -15.94 -20.78
CA ARG A 403 19.10 -17.36 -21.10
C ARG A 403 18.43 -17.80 -22.40
N LEU A 404 17.17 -17.44 -22.61
CA LEU A 404 16.45 -17.72 -23.87
C LEU A 404 17.12 -17.05 -25.06
N GLU A 405 17.57 -15.79 -24.92
CA GLU A 405 18.31 -15.05 -25.98
C GLU A 405 19.66 -15.67 -26.29
N GLN A 406 20.27 -16.38 -25.35
CA GLN A 406 21.50 -17.17 -25.53
C GLN A 406 21.24 -18.57 -26.08
N GLY A 407 19.97 -18.92 -26.35
CA GLY A 407 19.57 -20.23 -26.90
C GLY A 407 19.41 -21.33 -25.86
N GLU A 408 19.42 -21.01 -24.57
CA GLU A 408 19.10 -21.95 -23.50
C GLU A 408 17.58 -22.12 -23.37
N PRO A 409 17.08 -23.32 -23.08
CA PRO A 409 15.65 -23.52 -22.85
C PRO A 409 15.19 -22.91 -21.50
N LEU A 410 13.90 -22.60 -21.39
CA LEU A 410 13.32 -22.29 -20.08
C LEU A 410 13.50 -23.48 -19.12
N PRO A 411 13.82 -23.23 -17.84
CA PRO A 411 13.89 -24.28 -16.83
C PRO A 411 12.58 -25.07 -16.73
N GLN A 412 12.71 -26.37 -16.48
CA GLN A 412 11.55 -27.27 -16.46
C GLN A 412 10.51 -26.87 -15.40
N TYR A 413 10.96 -26.35 -14.26
CA TYR A 413 10.06 -25.87 -13.20
C TYR A 413 9.14 -24.73 -13.67
N MET A 414 9.54 -23.89 -14.63
CA MET A 414 8.69 -22.84 -15.22
C MET A 414 7.58 -23.39 -16.12
N LYS A 415 7.75 -24.64 -16.61
CA LYS A 415 6.78 -25.34 -17.45
C LYS A 415 5.82 -26.21 -16.65
N ASP A 416 6.34 -26.82 -15.59
CA ASP A 416 5.58 -27.80 -14.79
C ASP A 416 4.66 -27.17 -13.76
N HIS A 417 4.94 -25.93 -13.33
CA HIS A 417 4.23 -25.32 -12.20
C HIS A 417 3.72 -23.91 -12.52
N PRO A 418 2.61 -23.47 -11.89
CA PRO A 418 2.21 -22.07 -11.91
C PRO A 418 3.27 -21.17 -11.30
N VAL A 419 3.37 -19.93 -11.81
CA VAL A 419 4.38 -18.95 -11.36
C VAL A 419 3.75 -17.86 -10.54
N TYR A 420 4.15 -17.74 -9.30
CA TYR A 420 3.71 -16.70 -8.36
C TYR A 420 4.71 -15.54 -8.30
N TYR A 421 4.26 -14.36 -8.67
CA TYR A 421 5.07 -13.15 -8.59
C TYR A 421 5.02 -12.60 -7.16
N ALA A 422 5.99 -13.00 -6.37
CA ALA A 422 6.08 -12.65 -4.95
C ALA A 422 7.53 -12.51 -4.51
N GLY A 423 7.73 -11.92 -3.32
CA GLY A 423 9.02 -11.84 -2.65
C GLY A 423 8.78 -11.66 -1.15
N PRO A 424 9.22 -12.61 -0.32
CA PRO A 424 8.93 -12.61 1.11
C PRO A 424 9.64 -11.48 1.86
N ALA A 425 9.09 -11.11 3.01
CA ALA A 425 9.83 -10.44 4.08
C ALA A 425 10.80 -11.44 4.75
N LYS A 426 11.60 -10.99 5.70
CA LYS A 426 12.52 -11.90 6.42
C LYS A 426 11.74 -13.02 7.11
N LYS A 427 12.30 -14.22 7.02
CA LYS A 427 11.74 -15.40 7.66
C LYS A 427 12.09 -15.41 9.15
N PRO A 428 11.10 -15.48 10.07
CA PRO A 428 11.35 -15.78 11.46
C PRO A 428 11.83 -17.24 11.65
N ASP A 429 12.58 -17.51 12.71
CA ASP A 429 13.27 -18.81 12.89
C ASP A 429 12.32 -20.02 12.87
N GLU A 430 11.17 -19.95 13.50
CA GLU A 430 10.22 -21.07 13.60
C GLU A 430 9.15 -21.09 12.49
N TYR A 431 9.24 -20.20 11.52
CA TYR A 431 8.26 -20.08 10.44
C TYR A 431 8.77 -20.68 9.13
N VAL A 432 7.85 -21.11 8.29
CA VAL A 432 8.16 -21.59 6.94
C VAL A 432 8.64 -20.44 6.05
N SER A 433 7.99 -19.27 6.18
CA SER A 433 8.25 -18.06 5.39
C SER A 433 8.07 -16.82 6.24
N GLY A 434 8.69 -15.70 5.85
CA GLY A 434 8.26 -14.37 6.26
C GLY A 434 6.95 -13.97 5.56
N SER A 435 6.34 -12.86 5.95
CA SER A 435 5.15 -12.34 5.27
C SER A 435 5.35 -12.35 3.76
N MET A 436 4.48 -13.03 3.02
CA MET A 436 4.60 -13.21 1.57
C MET A 436 3.27 -12.91 0.89
N GLY A 437 3.22 -11.86 0.09
CA GLY A 437 2.06 -11.48 -0.70
C GLY A 437 2.44 -11.20 -2.15
N PRO A 438 1.43 -11.05 -3.03
CA PRO A 438 1.65 -10.85 -4.45
C PRO A 438 2.34 -9.51 -4.74
N THR A 439 3.23 -9.51 -5.73
CA THR A 439 3.73 -8.28 -6.35
C THR A 439 2.83 -7.85 -7.52
N THR A 440 3.01 -6.63 -8.01
CA THR A 440 2.26 -6.11 -9.17
C THR A 440 2.61 -6.88 -10.44
N GLY A 441 1.61 -7.55 -11.02
CA GLY A 441 1.78 -8.41 -12.20
C GLY A 441 2.25 -7.65 -13.45
N GLY A 442 1.76 -6.42 -13.65
CA GLY A 442 2.06 -5.60 -14.83
C GLY A 442 3.55 -5.34 -15.08
N ARG A 443 4.41 -5.48 -14.07
CA ARG A 443 5.87 -5.36 -14.24
C ARG A 443 6.47 -6.49 -15.07
N MET A 444 5.83 -7.65 -15.11
CA MET A 444 6.27 -8.81 -15.88
C MET A 444 5.56 -8.98 -17.23
N ASP A 445 4.70 -8.03 -17.63
CA ASP A 445 3.88 -8.15 -18.83
C ASP A 445 4.73 -8.39 -20.10
N SER A 446 5.87 -7.74 -20.20
CA SER A 446 6.79 -7.86 -21.36
C SER A 446 7.43 -9.24 -21.53
N TYR A 447 7.38 -10.10 -20.52
CA TYR A 447 7.95 -11.46 -20.56
C TYR A 447 6.90 -12.53 -20.89
N VAL A 448 5.61 -12.23 -20.74
CA VAL A 448 4.53 -13.25 -20.77
C VAL A 448 4.47 -13.95 -22.12
N GLU A 449 4.37 -13.21 -23.22
CA GLU A 449 4.30 -13.79 -24.56
C GLU A 449 5.51 -14.69 -24.85
N LEU A 450 6.72 -14.23 -24.51
CA LEU A 450 7.95 -14.98 -24.72
C LEU A 450 7.95 -16.29 -23.92
N PHE A 451 7.60 -16.25 -22.64
CA PHE A 451 7.64 -17.44 -21.79
C PHE A 451 6.53 -18.43 -22.14
N GLN A 452 5.32 -17.96 -22.43
CA GLN A 452 4.20 -18.82 -22.83
C GLN A 452 4.45 -19.48 -24.19
N SER A 453 5.07 -18.80 -25.16
CA SER A 453 5.45 -19.39 -26.44
C SER A 453 6.49 -20.52 -26.31
N HIS A 454 7.25 -20.55 -25.19
CA HIS A 454 8.18 -21.63 -24.84
C HIS A 454 7.56 -22.67 -23.88
N GLY A 455 6.25 -22.60 -23.64
CA GLY A 455 5.50 -23.53 -22.80
C GLY A 455 5.68 -23.31 -21.30
N GLY A 456 6.23 -22.17 -20.88
CA GLY A 456 6.42 -21.82 -19.47
C GLY A 456 5.48 -20.72 -18.98
N SER A 457 5.32 -20.58 -17.67
CA SER A 457 4.49 -19.53 -17.05
C SER A 457 3.05 -19.50 -17.58
N LEU A 458 2.50 -20.65 -17.91
CA LEU A 458 1.13 -20.77 -18.48
C LEU A 458 0.06 -20.38 -17.47
N VAL A 459 0.29 -20.56 -16.18
CA VAL A 459 -0.57 -20.08 -15.11
C VAL A 459 0.24 -19.12 -14.24
N MET A 460 -0.15 -17.87 -14.24
CA MET A 460 0.51 -16.78 -13.49
C MET A 460 -0.33 -16.35 -12.30
N LEU A 461 0.29 -16.07 -11.17
CA LEU A 461 -0.35 -15.60 -9.95
C LEU A 461 0.31 -14.30 -9.49
N ALA A 462 -0.47 -13.22 -9.36
CA ALA A 462 0.03 -11.91 -8.93
C ALA A 462 -1.12 -11.00 -8.46
N LYS A 463 -0.89 -9.69 -8.40
CA LYS A 463 -1.96 -8.70 -8.15
C LYS A 463 -1.99 -7.60 -9.22
N GLY A 464 -3.16 -6.99 -9.37
CA GLY A 464 -3.35 -5.80 -10.18
C GLY A 464 -3.71 -6.08 -11.63
N ASN A 465 -3.95 -5.01 -12.35
CA ASN A 465 -4.30 -5.03 -13.76
C ASN A 465 -3.11 -5.50 -14.61
N ARG A 466 -3.43 -6.16 -15.72
CA ARG A 466 -2.45 -6.55 -16.74
C ARG A 466 -2.74 -5.79 -18.04
N SER A 467 -1.76 -5.69 -18.92
CA SER A 467 -1.93 -5.11 -20.25
C SER A 467 -2.67 -6.06 -21.20
N GLN A 468 -3.20 -5.52 -22.29
CA GLN A 468 -3.89 -6.30 -23.33
C GLN A 468 -3.01 -7.42 -23.90
N GLN A 469 -1.70 -7.18 -24.05
CA GLN A 469 -0.76 -8.20 -24.53
C GLN A 469 -0.77 -9.49 -23.69
N VAL A 470 -1.04 -9.40 -22.38
CA VAL A 470 -1.15 -10.58 -21.49
C VAL A 470 -2.44 -11.34 -21.77
N THR A 471 -3.55 -10.64 -21.95
CA THR A 471 -4.82 -11.24 -22.34
C THR A 471 -4.70 -11.97 -23.68
N ASP A 472 -4.05 -11.33 -24.66
CA ASP A 472 -3.83 -11.91 -25.99
C ASP A 472 -2.89 -13.13 -25.94
N ALA A 473 -1.83 -13.08 -25.12
CA ALA A 473 -0.93 -14.20 -24.92
C ALA A 473 -1.64 -15.39 -24.26
N CYS A 474 -2.45 -15.14 -23.23
CA CYS A 474 -3.26 -16.18 -22.59
C CYS A 474 -4.21 -16.85 -23.59
N ALA A 475 -4.90 -16.09 -24.43
CA ALA A 475 -5.76 -16.62 -25.48
C ALA A 475 -4.99 -17.46 -26.52
N ARG A 476 -3.78 -17.05 -26.88
CA ARG A 476 -2.97 -17.71 -27.92
C ARG A 476 -2.34 -18.99 -27.41
N HIS A 477 -1.87 -19.01 -26.17
CA HIS A 477 -1.08 -20.11 -25.60
C HIS A 477 -1.84 -20.95 -24.56
N GLY A 478 -3.15 -20.68 -24.35
CA GLY A 478 -3.95 -21.37 -23.34
C GLY A 478 -3.57 -20.98 -21.90
N GLY A 479 -3.08 -19.75 -21.70
CA GLY A 479 -2.62 -19.28 -20.40
C GLY A 479 -3.72 -18.74 -19.51
N PHE A 480 -3.38 -18.55 -18.22
CA PHE A 480 -4.26 -17.95 -17.20
C PHE A 480 -3.50 -16.92 -16.36
N TYR A 481 -4.22 -15.88 -15.96
CA TYR A 481 -3.78 -14.98 -14.90
C TYR A 481 -4.73 -15.07 -13.71
N LEU A 482 -4.18 -15.47 -12.58
CA LEU A 482 -4.89 -15.56 -11.30
C LEU A 482 -4.50 -14.39 -10.41
N GLY A 483 -5.48 -13.78 -9.76
CA GLY A 483 -5.28 -12.73 -8.77
C GLY A 483 -5.10 -13.32 -7.38
N SER A 484 -4.02 -12.94 -6.69
CA SER A 484 -3.83 -13.19 -5.26
C SER A 484 -4.14 -11.94 -4.46
N ILE A 485 -4.63 -12.10 -3.23
CA ILE A 485 -5.07 -10.99 -2.38
C ILE A 485 -3.87 -10.14 -1.96
N GLY A 486 -3.87 -8.87 -2.34
CA GLY A 486 -2.88 -7.92 -1.87
C GLY A 486 -3.24 -7.35 -0.50
N GLY A 487 -2.26 -7.14 0.36
CA GLY A 487 -2.45 -6.64 1.73
C GLY A 487 -2.65 -7.72 2.79
N SER A 488 -2.63 -9.01 2.43
CA SER A 488 -2.84 -10.14 3.33
C SER A 488 -1.58 -11.02 3.48
N ALA A 489 -0.39 -10.42 3.51
CA ALA A 489 0.87 -11.16 3.43
C ALA A 489 1.19 -12.04 4.66
N ALA A 490 0.77 -11.62 5.85
CA ALA A 490 1.00 -12.39 7.08
C ALA A 490 0.15 -13.66 7.11
N ILE A 491 -1.15 -13.56 6.78
CA ILE A 491 -2.03 -14.73 6.74
C ILE A 491 -1.66 -15.68 5.61
N LEU A 492 -1.27 -15.16 4.42
CA LEU A 492 -0.83 -16.01 3.33
C LEU A 492 0.39 -16.84 3.75
N ALA A 493 1.36 -16.23 4.43
CA ALA A 493 2.54 -16.93 4.92
C ALA A 493 2.24 -17.96 6.02
N GLN A 494 1.37 -17.61 6.97
CA GLN A 494 1.13 -18.44 8.15
C GLN A 494 0.18 -19.62 7.89
N GLU A 495 -0.88 -19.41 7.09
CA GLU A 495 -1.97 -20.37 6.99
C GLU A 495 -1.96 -21.18 5.69
N TYR A 496 -1.33 -20.68 4.62
CA TYR A 496 -1.45 -21.29 3.30
C TYR A 496 -0.12 -21.81 2.71
N ILE A 497 1.03 -21.45 3.29
CA ILE A 497 2.34 -21.93 2.82
C ILE A 497 2.82 -23.05 3.73
N GLU A 498 2.96 -24.26 3.14
CA GLU A 498 3.41 -25.45 3.88
C GLU A 498 4.93 -25.65 3.82
N SER A 499 5.56 -25.30 2.70
CA SER A 499 7.00 -25.38 2.53
C SER A 499 7.52 -24.35 1.54
N LEU A 500 8.80 -23.96 1.71
CA LEU A 500 9.50 -23.03 0.82
C LEU A 500 10.95 -23.48 0.67
N GLU A 501 11.37 -23.77 -0.56
CA GLU A 501 12.71 -24.26 -0.93
C GLU A 501 13.31 -23.35 -2.00
N CYS A 502 14.57 -22.92 -1.82
CA CYS A 502 15.28 -22.15 -2.84
C CYS A 502 15.80 -23.09 -3.93
N LEU A 503 15.40 -22.86 -5.18
CA LEU A 503 15.80 -23.66 -6.32
C LEU A 503 17.01 -23.08 -7.05
N GLU A 504 17.03 -21.75 -7.26
CA GLU A 504 18.03 -21.09 -8.11
C GLU A 504 18.26 -19.64 -7.63
N TYR A 505 19.46 -19.12 -7.82
CA TYR A 505 19.87 -17.74 -7.47
C TYR A 505 19.73 -17.36 -6.00
N PRO A 506 20.22 -18.17 -5.04
CA PRO A 506 20.11 -17.88 -3.61
C PRO A 506 20.70 -16.53 -3.20
N GLU A 507 21.71 -16.05 -3.93
CA GLU A 507 22.35 -14.75 -3.72
C GLU A 507 21.38 -13.56 -3.93
N LEU A 508 20.30 -13.76 -4.67
CA LEU A 508 19.28 -12.73 -4.90
C LEU A 508 18.29 -12.58 -3.74
N GLY A 509 18.37 -13.45 -2.71
CA GLY A 509 17.52 -13.39 -1.52
C GLY A 509 16.02 -13.41 -1.89
N MET A 510 15.29 -12.32 -1.64
CA MET A 510 13.86 -12.25 -1.95
C MET A 510 13.52 -12.29 -3.46
N GLU A 511 14.50 -12.11 -4.32
CA GLU A 511 14.40 -12.21 -5.79
C GLU A 511 14.88 -13.57 -6.32
N ALA A 512 15.27 -14.52 -5.45
CA ALA A 512 15.62 -15.88 -5.84
C ALA A 512 14.42 -16.64 -6.42
N VAL A 513 14.68 -17.78 -7.05
CA VAL A 513 13.65 -18.73 -7.45
C VAL A 513 13.36 -19.65 -6.29
N TRP A 514 12.08 -19.72 -5.89
CA TRP A 514 11.65 -20.61 -4.82
C TRP A 514 10.58 -21.58 -5.33
N LYS A 515 10.63 -22.81 -4.84
CA LYS A 515 9.51 -23.76 -4.92
C LYS A 515 8.74 -23.67 -3.61
N MET A 516 7.45 -23.41 -3.72
CA MET A 516 6.55 -23.20 -2.60
C MET A 516 5.39 -24.18 -2.69
N ASN A 517 5.17 -25.00 -1.67
CA ASN A 517 3.95 -25.80 -1.57
C ASN A 517 2.90 -25.05 -0.78
N VAL A 518 1.68 -25.04 -1.31
CA VAL A 518 0.55 -24.35 -0.70
C VAL A 518 -0.63 -25.30 -0.48
N LYS A 519 -1.46 -24.95 0.50
CA LYS A 519 -2.71 -25.62 0.80
C LYS A 519 -3.82 -24.58 0.99
N ASN A 520 -4.93 -24.81 0.30
CA ASN A 520 -6.09 -23.91 0.31
C ASN A 520 -5.76 -22.46 -0.05
N PHE A 521 -4.71 -22.22 -0.84
CA PHE A 521 -4.24 -20.88 -1.16
C PHE A 521 -5.27 -20.13 -2.01
N PRO A 522 -5.78 -18.96 -1.54
CA PRO A 522 -6.88 -18.27 -2.21
C PRO A 522 -6.41 -17.51 -3.45
N ALA A 523 -7.10 -17.72 -4.57
CA ALA A 523 -6.87 -16.98 -5.79
C ALA A 523 -8.17 -16.74 -6.57
N PHE A 524 -8.13 -15.88 -7.59
CA PHE A 524 -9.27 -15.54 -8.44
C PHE A 524 -8.85 -15.57 -9.91
N ILE A 525 -9.64 -16.17 -10.77
CA ILE A 525 -9.39 -16.14 -12.22
C ILE A 525 -9.64 -14.73 -12.73
N LEU A 526 -8.61 -14.06 -13.24
CA LEU A 526 -8.69 -12.68 -13.74
C LEU A 526 -8.54 -12.58 -15.27
N VAL A 527 -7.76 -13.48 -15.88
CA VAL A 527 -7.69 -13.64 -17.34
C VAL A 527 -7.71 -15.14 -17.62
N ASP A 528 -8.52 -15.55 -18.59
CA ASP A 528 -8.66 -16.95 -19.00
C ASP A 528 -8.00 -17.24 -20.37
N ASP A 529 -7.96 -18.52 -20.73
CA ASP A 529 -7.43 -19.07 -21.98
C ASP A 529 -8.26 -18.70 -23.23
N LYS A 530 -9.40 -18.03 -23.05
CA LYS A 530 -10.30 -17.58 -24.12
C LYS A 530 -10.16 -16.08 -24.41
N GLY A 531 -9.27 -15.41 -23.68
CA GLY A 531 -9.07 -13.96 -23.80
C GLY A 531 -10.10 -13.11 -23.06
N HIS A 532 -10.84 -13.70 -22.10
CA HIS A 532 -11.70 -12.90 -21.25
C HIS A 532 -10.86 -12.30 -20.12
N SER A 533 -11.05 -10.99 -19.88
CA SER A 533 -10.41 -10.27 -18.80
C SER A 533 -11.46 -9.69 -17.84
N PHE A 534 -11.26 -9.92 -16.54
CA PHE A 534 -12.04 -9.28 -15.49
C PHE A 534 -12.08 -7.76 -15.63
N PHE A 535 -10.96 -7.17 -15.97
CA PHE A 535 -10.82 -5.70 -16.08
C PHE A 535 -11.57 -5.12 -17.29
N ASP A 536 -11.60 -5.85 -18.42
CA ASP A 536 -12.32 -5.43 -19.62
C ASP A 536 -13.84 -5.53 -19.44
N GLN A 537 -14.30 -6.57 -18.74
CA GLN A 537 -15.73 -6.70 -18.42
C GLN A 537 -16.26 -5.57 -17.56
N ILE A 538 -15.43 -5.04 -16.63
CA ILE A 538 -15.77 -3.89 -15.82
C ILE A 538 -15.83 -2.61 -16.67
N GLN A 539 -14.89 -2.40 -17.58
CA GLN A 539 -14.88 -1.25 -18.47
C GLN A 539 -16.12 -1.24 -19.39
N MET A 540 -16.50 -2.39 -19.94
CA MET A 540 -17.71 -2.52 -20.79
C MET A 540 -19.00 -2.22 -20.01
N LYS A 541 -19.13 -2.69 -18.76
CA LYS A 541 -20.31 -2.38 -17.93
C LYS A 541 -20.41 -0.89 -17.61
N ALA A 542 -19.29 -0.22 -17.37
CA ALA A 542 -19.27 1.22 -17.11
C ALA A 542 -19.69 2.04 -18.35
N CYS A 543 -19.30 1.64 -19.56
CA CYS A 543 -19.73 2.28 -20.82
C CYS A 543 -21.22 2.07 -21.10
N ALA A 544 -21.78 0.90 -20.81
CA ALA A 544 -23.20 0.63 -20.98
C ALA A 544 -24.10 1.41 -20.00
N GLY A 545 -23.58 1.78 -18.82
CA GLY A 545 -24.26 2.63 -17.84
C GLY A 545 -24.32 4.11 -18.21
N CYS A 546 -23.40 4.60 -19.05
CA CYS A 546 -23.37 5.99 -19.51
C CYS A 546 -24.31 6.29 -20.70
N GLN A 547 -24.99 5.28 -21.24
CA GLN A 547 -25.95 5.42 -22.37
C GLN A 547 -27.42 5.40 -21.92
N LYS A 548 -27.71 5.48 -20.63
CA LYS A 548 -29.09 5.58 -20.10
C LYS A 548 -29.36 6.94 -19.49
#